data_cc50505269e3a081aef1e3ba88fadf44
#
_entry.id   cc50505269e3a081aef1e3ba88fadf44
#
_cell.length_a   1.000
_cell.length_b   1.000
_cell.length_c   1.000
_cell.angle_alpha   90.00
_cell.angle_beta   90.00
_cell.angle_gamma   90.00
#
_symmetry.space_group_name_H-M   'P 1'
#
loop_
_entity.id
_entity.type
_entity.pdbx_description
1 polymer ?
#
loop_
_entity_poly.entity_id
_entity_poly.type
_entity_poly.pdbx_seq_one_letter_code
_entity_poly.pdbx_strand_id
1 'polypeptide(L)'
;SFLGSGISDGAQGPDISAIPSIALKQVEVLRDGAAAQYGSDAIAGIMNFVYKDNAEGTQVEIRSGSYKEGDGDAWRIAANVGLPFTDDGFANLSVELQETDATSRSVQRADAQGLYDGGNTNIWNYPLPAQTWGSPEVSDDLKLVLNLGLALDNSKDFYLFGNYAERKVLGGFFFRNPTNRGGVFSKDGGATRLVGDVAQATTGAARTCPVVPVPATGAGSPSDTALAAIKANPNCFVFNELFPGGFTPSFGGDVMDWAVASGIRGTRDSGTMYDVSVSIGENTANYYIENTVNASLGPNTPTAFTPGSYVQLEKNFNADFSKLFPVEAYASDLSVAWGFEFREEQFTVISGNEESWEIGPYFNQGFG
;
A
#
# COMPACT_ATOMS: atom_id res chain seq x y z
N SER A 1 -4.07 3.61 -3.16
CA SER A 1 -3.59 2.41 -2.48
C SER A 1 -2.59 1.66 -3.33
N PHE A 2 -1.32 1.99 -3.11
CA PHE A 2 -0.20 1.37 -3.82
C PHE A 2 0.09 -0.08 -3.39
N LEU A 3 -0.61 -0.62 -2.42
CA LEU A 3 -0.47 -2.00 -1.96
C LEU A 3 -1.42 -2.99 -2.66
N GLY A 4 -2.14 -2.54 -3.68
CA GLY A 4 -3.01 -3.39 -4.48
C GLY A 4 -2.25 -4.24 -5.51
N SER A 5 -2.84 -5.35 -5.93
CA SER A 5 -2.29 -6.29 -6.91
C SER A 5 -2.04 -5.70 -8.31
N GLY A 6 -2.49 -4.48 -8.57
CA GLY A 6 -2.34 -3.81 -9.86
C GLY A 6 -1.07 -2.97 -10.05
N ILE A 7 -0.23 -2.81 -9.03
CA ILE A 7 0.99 -1.98 -9.12
C ILE A 7 1.92 -2.43 -10.23
N SER A 8 2.12 -3.74 -10.39
CA SER A 8 2.98 -4.31 -11.43
C SER A 8 2.49 -4.03 -12.85
N ASP A 9 1.20 -3.71 -12.99
CA ASP A 9 0.55 -3.45 -14.28
C ASP A 9 0.32 -1.96 -14.53
N GLY A 10 0.84 -1.09 -13.65
CA GLY A 10 0.70 0.36 -13.74
C GLY A 10 -0.69 0.89 -13.38
N ALA A 11 -1.57 0.07 -12.81
CA ALA A 11 -2.88 0.52 -12.36
C ALA A 11 -2.75 1.38 -11.09
N GLN A 12 -3.24 2.60 -11.15
CA GLN A 12 -3.27 3.55 -10.05
C GLN A 12 -4.72 3.97 -9.78
N GLY A 13 -5.30 3.43 -8.73
CA GLY A 13 -6.61 3.86 -8.26
C GLY A 13 -6.47 4.83 -7.07
N PRO A 14 -7.39 5.78 -6.90
CA PRO A 14 -7.39 6.65 -5.73
C PRO A 14 -7.57 5.85 -4.44
N ASP A 15 -6.83 6.22 -3.40
CA ASP A 15 -6.98 5.62 -2.08
C ASP A 15 -8.13 6.26 -1.30
N ILE A 16 -9.33 5.75 -1.49
CA ILE A 16 -10.53 6.23 -0.78
C ILE A 16 -10.48 6.00 0.72
N SER A 17 -9.58 5.15 1.22
CA SER A 17 -9.43 4.91 2.65
C SER A 17 -8.72 6.05 3.39
N ALA A 18 -8.13 7.00 2.66
CA ALA A 18 -7.60 8.24 3.22
C ALA A 18 -8.69 9.20 3.72
N ILE A 19 -9.96 8.96 3.35
CA ILE A 19 -11.09 9.81 3.75
C ILE A 19 -11.81 9.18 4.95
N PRO A 20 -11.78 9.80 6.14
CA PRO A 20 -12.51 9.29 7.31
C PRO A 20 -14.01 9.42 7.11
N SER A 21 -14.76 8.33 7.38
CA SER A 21 -16.22 8.33 7.17
C SER A 21 -16.95 9.37 8.03
N ILE A 22 -16.40 9.75 9.18
CA ILE A 22 -16.97 10.78 10.04
C ILE A 22 -16.95 12.18 9.40
N ALA A 23 -16.07 12.43 8.42
CA ALA A 23 -16.00 13.69 7.70
C ALA A 23 -17.10 13.82 6.63
N LEU A 24 -17.74 12.71 6.25
CA LEU A 24 -18.68 12.69 5.14
C LEU A 24 -20.09 13.11 5.57
N LYS A 25 -20.68 14.02 4.81
CA LYS A 25 -22.10 14.37 4.85
C LYS A 25 -22.90 13.37 4.05
N GLN A 26 -22.42 13.05 2.82
CA GLN A 26 -23.03 12.08 1.91
C GLN A 26 -22.03 11.61 0.86
N VAL A 27 -22.36 10.52 0.21
CA VAL A 27 -21.67 10.02 -0.99
C VAL A 27 -22.70 9.98 -2.12
N GLU A 28 -22.37 10.62 -3.23
CA GLU A 28 -23.21 10.68 -4.42
C GLU A 28 -22.61 9.79 -5.50
N VAL A 29 -23.44 8.99 -6.15
CA VAL A 29 -23.02 8.10 -7.24
C VAL A 29 -23.78 8.46 -8.51
N LEU A 30 -23.08 9.00 -9.49
CA LEU A 30 -23.57 9.22 -10.83
C LEU A 30 -23.13 8.06 -11.73
N ARG A 31 -24.07 7.35 -12.33
CA ARG A 31 -23.84 6.10 -13.09
C ARG A 31 -23.77 6.28 -14.59
N ASP A 32 -23.49 7.45 -15.06
CA ASP A 32 -23.41 7.74 -16.50
C ASP A 32 -22.29 8.72 -16.78
N GLY A 33 -21.88 8.84 -18.03
CA GLY A 33 -20.82 9.75 -18.43
C GLY A 33 -21.21 11.21 -18.16
N ALA A 34 -20.36 11.91 -17.44
CA ALA A 34 -20.53 13.31 -17.09
C ALA A 34 -19.27 14.14 -17.32
N ALA A 35 -18.50 13.78 -18.33
CA ALA A 35 -17.22 14.40 -18.67
C ALA A 35 -17.30 15.91 -18.86
N ALA A 36 -18.43 16.40 -19.35
CA ALA A 36 -18.62 17.84 -19.54
C ALA A 36 -18.72 18.65 -18.23
N GLN A 37 -19.04 18.00 -17.13
CA GLN A 37 -19.23 18.64 -15.83
C GLN A 37 -18.13 18.28 -14.81
N TYR A 38 -17.48 17.11 -14.99
CA TYR A 38 -16.56 16.54 -14.01
C TYR A 38 -15.19 16.15 -14.58
N GLY A 39 -14.89 16.59 -15.81
CA GLY A 39 -13.62 16.32 -16.46
C GLY A 39 -13.62 15.07 -17.34
N SER A 40 -12.55 14.89 -18.11
CA SER A 40 -12.42 13.88 -19.16
C SER A 40 -12.47 12.43 -18.66
N ASP A 41 -12.12 12.21 -17.39
CA ASP A 41 -12.02 10.88 -16.79
C ASP A 41 -13.37 10.33 -16.33
N ALA A 42 -14.42 11.17 -16.31
CA ALA A 42 -15.78 10.81 -15.92
C ALA A 42 -16.54 10.06 -17.02
N ILE A 43 -16.01 8.92 -17.49
CA ILE A 43 -16.54 8.14 -18.62
C ILE A 43 -17.62 7.16 -18.17
N ALA A 44 -17.35 6.38 -17.12
CA ALA A 44 -18.23 5.31 -16.66
C ALA A 44 -19.13 5.73 -15.49
N GLY A 45 -18.80 6.81 -14.82
CA GLY A 45 -19.53 7.34 -13.67
C GLY A 45 -18.64 8.11 -12.72
N ILE A 46 -19.24 8.64 -11.66
CA ILE A 46 -18.57 9.47 -10.66
C ILE A 46 -19.02 9.02 -9.27
N MET A 47 -18.07 9.01 -8.33
CA MET A 47 -18.34 8.97 -6.90
C MET A 47 -17.90 10.29 -6.29
N ASN A 48 -18.85 11.08 -5.82
CA ASN A 48 -18.60 12.37 -5.18
C ASN A 48 -18.72 12.22 -3.66
N PHE A 49 -17.64 12.50 -2.95
CA PHE A 49 -17.57 12.48 -1.49
C PHE A 49 -17.79 13.89 -0.98
N VAL A 50 -18.97 14.15 -0.43
CA VAL A 50 -19.33 15.48 0.09
C VAL A 50 -18.96 15.56 1.57
N TYR A 51 -18.07 16.47 1.92
CA TYR A 51 -17.67 16.71 3.29
C TYR A 51 -18.77 17.45 4.07
N LYS A 52 -18.77 17.27 5.41
CA LYS A 52 -19.61 18.02 6.33
C LYS A 52 -19.28 19.50 6.28
N ASP A 53 -20.30 20.32 6.31
CA ASP A 53 -20.29 21.77 6.17
C ASP A 53 -21.02 22.50 7.31
N ASN A 54 -21.34 21.79 8.39
CA ASN A 54 -21.98 22.38 9.54
C ASN A 54 -21.03 23.31 10.30
N ALA A 55 -21.54 24.50 10.67
CA ALA A 55 -20.82 25.51 11.44
C ALA A 55 -20.91 25.29 12.96
N GLU A 56 -21.65 24.28 13.42
CA GLU A 56 -21.88 23.99 14.83
C GLU A 56 -21.99 22.47 15.05
N GLY A 57 -21.77 22.07 16.29
CA GLY A 57 -21.96 20.70 16.74
C GLY A 57 -20.68 19.88 16.72
N THR A 58 -20.71 18.83 17.53
CA THR A 58 -19.59 17.87 17.67
C THR A 58 -20.14 16.47 17.62
N GLN A 59 -19.45 15.60 16.91
CA GLN A 59 -19.72 14.16 16.86
C GLN A 59 -18.46 13.40 17.25
N VAL A 60 -18.60 12.39 18.09
CA VAL A 60 -17.51 11.47 18.46
C VAL A 60 -18.00 10.04 18.25
N GLU A 61 -17.17 9.23 17.65
CA GLU A 61 -17.39 7.80 17.48
C GLU A 61 -16.23 7.01 18.07
N ILE A 62 -16.55 6.00 18.85
CA ILE A 62 -15.58 5.02 19.37
C ILE A 62 -16.09 3.65 18.98
N ARG A 63 -15.25 2.88 18.31
CA ARG A 63 -15.55 1.50 17.92
C ARG A 63 -14.40 0.60 18.32
N SER A 64 -14.73 -0.60 18.77
CA SER A 64 -13.77 -1.70 18.94
C SER A 64 -14.44 -3.01 18.56
N GLY A 65 -13.67 -3.95 18.12
CA GLY A 65 -14.17 -5.27 17.73
C GLY A 65 -13.05 -6.23 17.42
N SER A 66 -13.42 -7.50 17.35
CA SER A 66 -12.56 -8.59 16.89
C SER A 66 -13.39 -9.62 16.15
N TYR A 67 -12.73 -10.45 15.37
CA TYR A 67 -13.41 -11.60 14.76
C TYR A 67 -13.59 -12.72 15.79
N LYS A 68 -14.67 -13.50 15.64
CA LYS A 68 -14.96 -14.66 16.52
C LYS A 68 -13.88 -15.74 16.46
N GLU A 69 -13.02 -15.73 15.46
CA GLU A 69 -11.86 -16.59 15.27
C GLU A 69 -10.69 -16.21 16.18
N GLY A 70 -10.78 -15.08 16.91
CA GLY A 70 -9.78 -14.62 17.88
C GLY A 70 -8.61 -13.88 17.25
N ASP A 71 -8.83 -13.21 16.13
CA ASP A 71 -7.87 -12.36 15.42
C ASP A 71 -8.53 -11.09 14.89
N GLY A 72 -7.72 -10.17 14.33
CA GLY A 72 -8.21 -8.94 13.74
C GLY A 72 -8.81 -7.98 14.75
N ASP A 73 -8.22 -7.91 15.95
CA ASP A 73 -8.60 -6.91 16.94
C ASP A 73 -8.46 -5.52 16.32
N ALA A 74 -9.48 -4.71 16.49
CA ALA A 74 -9.51 -3.38 15.91
C ALA A 74 -10.09 -2.37 16.87
N TRP A 75 -9.55 -1.16 16.84
CA TRP A 75 -10.16 -0.01 17.49
C TRP A 75 -10.13 1.20 16.56
N ARG A 76 -11.11 2.09 16.73
CA ARG A 76 -11.24 3.33 15.99
C ARG A 76 -11.83 4.40 16.90
N ILE A 77 -11.19 5.57 16.91
CA ILE A 77 -11.70 6.78 17.55
C ILE A 77 -11.77 7.85 16.49
N ALA A 78 -12.94 8.44 16.31
CA ALA A 78 -13.14 9.51 15.34
C ALA A 78 -13.93 10.66 15.96
N ALA A 79 -13.59 11.87 15.57
CA ALA A 79 -14.30 13.08 15.99
C ALA A 79 -14.48 14.04 14.81
N ASN A 80 -15.60 14.74 14.81
CA ASN A 80 -15.92 15.83 13.91
C ASN A 80 -16.43 17.02 14.70
N VAL A 81 -15.99 18.22 14.36
CA VAL A 81 -16.46 19.48 14.96
C VAL A 81 -16.74 20.50 13.87
N GLY A 82 -17.93 21.11 13.96
CA GLY A 82 -18.29 22.30 13.20
C GLY A 82 -18.05 23.55 14.03
N LEU A 83 -17.42 24.54 13.44
CA LEU A 83 -17.13 25.84 14.06
C LEU A 83 -17.62 26.96 13.13
N PRO A 84 -18.22 28.03 13.67
CA PRO A 84 -18.52 29.21 12.88
C PRO A 84 -17.20 29.87 12.44
N PHE A 85 -17.13 30.24 11.18
CA PHE A 85 -16.02 30.99 10.61
C PHE A 85 -16.57 32.24 9.96
N THR A 86 -16.48 33.36 10.66
CA THR A 86 -17.22 34.59 10.36
C THR A 86 -18.75 34.44 10.52
N ASP A 87 -19.53 35.52 10.26
CA ASP A 87 -21.00 35.48 10.39
C ASP A 87 -21.67 34.57 9.31
N ASP A 88 -21.03 34.39 8.15
CA ASP A 88 -21.58 33.69 6.98
C ASP A 88 -20.69 32.54 6.49
N GLY A 89 -19.87 31.96 7.36
CA GLY A 89 -18.97 30.88 7.01
C GLY A 89 -18.93 29.74 8.01
N PHE A 90 -18.28 28.66 7.61
CA PHE A 90 -18.05 27.50 8.47
C PHE A 90 -16.61 26.99 8.35
N ALA A 91 -16.13 26.38 9.41
CA ALA A 91 -14.95 25.52 9.42
C ALA A 91 -15.34 24.19 10.05
N ASN A 92 -15.16 23.10 9.31
CA ASN A 92 -15.47 21.75 9.77
C ASN A 92 -14.19 20.91 9.80
N LEU A 93 -13.86 20.38 10.96
CA LEU A 93 -12.66 19.59 11.19
C LEU A 93 -13.03 18.16 11.58
N SER A 94 -12.40 17.19 10.98
CA SER A 94 -12.52 15.77 11.32
C SER A 94 -11.17 15.15 11.60
N VAL A 95 -11.11 14.26 12.58
CA VAL A 95 -9.96 13.43 12.91
C VAL A 95 -10.40 11.99 13.11
N GLU A 96 -9.57 11.05 12.65
CA GLU A 96 -9.75 9.62 12.89
C GLU A 96 -8.42 8.97 13.22
N LEU A 97 -8.42 8.16 14.27
CA LEU A 97 -7.32 7.29 14.67
C LEU A 97 -7.83 5.86 14.67
N GLN A 98 -7.06 4.96 14.08
CA GLN A 98 -7.45 3.55 13.96
C GLN A 98 -6.24 2.64 14.01
N GLU A 99 -6.42 1.45 14.58
CA GLU A 99 -5.50 0.31 14.45
C GLU A 99 -6.30 -0.96 14.19
N THR A 100 -5.71 -1.88 13.44
CA THR A 100 -6.31 -3.18 13.14
C THR A 100 -5.22 -4.24 13.05
N ASP A 101 -5.35 -5.27 13.86
CA ASP A 101 -4.46 -6.42 13.80
C ASP A 101 -4.70 -7.25 12.53
N ALA A 102 -3.66 -7.97 12.10
CA ALA A 102 -3.75 -8.87 10.97
C ALA A 102 -4.74 -10.02 11.25
N THR A 103 -5.36 -10.50 10.18
CA THR A 103 -6.18 -11.73 10.24
C THR A 103 -5.49 -12.88 9.51
N SER A 104 -5.82 -14.11 9.90
CA SER A 104 -5.39 -15.30 9.17
C SER A 104 -6.53 -16.29 9.03
N ARG A 105 -6.76 -16.76 7.79
CA ARG A 105 -7.70 -17.85 7.47
C ARG A 105 -6.99 -18.98 6.75
N SER A 106 -5.67 -19.06 6.97
CA SER A 106 -4.79 -20.03 6.34
C SER A 106 -4.81 -21.36 7.07
N VAL A 107 -4.56 -22.42 6.32
CA VAL A 107 -4.24 -23.75 6.84
C VAL A 107 -2.78 -24.05 6.54
N GLN A 108 -2.18 -24.99 7.30
CA GLN A 108 -0.79 -25.36 7.05
C GLN A 108 -0.60 -25.89 5.62
N ARG A 109 0.44 -25.44 4.97
CA ARG A 109 0.84 -25.91 3.64
C ARG A 109 1.30 -27.36 3.70
N ALA A 110 0.91 -28.14 2.70
CA ALA A 110 1.29 -29.56 2.63
C ALA A 110 2.81 -29.78 2.54
N ASP A 111 3.53 -28.90 1.86
CA ASP A 111 4.99 -28.96 1.73
C ASP A 111 5.70 -28.65 3.07
N ALA A 112 5.21 -27.66 3.83
CA ALA A 112 5.72 -27.34 5.16
C ALA A 112 5.42 -28.47 6.16
N GLN A 113 4.20 -28.99 6.14
CA GLN A 113 3.81 -30.13 6.98
C GLN A 113 4.65 -31.38 6.68
N GLY A 114 4.84 -31.69 5.38
CA GLY A 114 5.65 -32.84 4.97
C GLY A 114 7.11 -32.75 5.44
N LEU A 115 7.70 -31.57 5.45
CA LEU A 115 9.04 -31.34 6.00
C LEU A 115 9.09 -31.53 7.51
N TYR A 116 8.07 -31.05 8.24
CA TYR A 116 7.94 -31.25 9.68
C TYR A 116 7.80 -32.75 10.03
N ASP A 117 6.91 -33.44 9.34
CA ASP A 117 6.69 -34.88 9.53
C ASP A 117 7.95 -35.71 9.18
N GLY A 118 8.76 -35.21 8.25
CA GLY A 118 10.08 -35.73 7.90
C GLY A 118 11.17 -35.42 8.94
N GLY A 119 10.84 -34.70 10.01
CA GLY A 119 11.73 -34.44 11.15
C GLY A 119 12.43 -33.08 11.13
N ASN A 120 12.10 -32.17 10.18
CA ASN A 120 12.55 -30.78 10.24
C ASN A 120 11.65 -29.97 11.18
N THR A 121 11.98 -29.97 12.47
CA THR A 121 11.20 -29.29 13.53
C THR A 121 11.37 -27.76 13.53
N ASN A 122 12.20 -27.21 12.66
CA ASN A 122 12.44 -25.75 12.56
C ASN A 122 11.56 -25.05 11.53
N ILE A 123 10.50 -25.72 11.02
CA ILE A 123 9.62 -25.11 10.03
C ILE A 123 9.12 -23.77 10.53
N TRP A 124 9.25 -22.76 9.65
CA TRP A 124 8.86 -21.38 9.94
C TRP A 124 7.43 -21.31 10.51
N ASN A 125 7.31 -20.59 11.62
CA ASN A 125 6.04 -20.30 12.29
C ASN A 125 5.26 -21.52 12.85
N TYR A 126 5.77 -22.76 12.72
CA TYR A 126 5.07 -23.95 13.21
C TYR A 126 4.83 -23.87 14.74
N PRO A 127 3.64 -24.26 15.27
CA PRO A 127 2.55 -25.01 14.62
C PRO A 127 1.55 -24.17 13.83
N LEU A 128 1.71 -22.84 13.78
CA LEU A 128 0.90 -21.98 12.92
C LEU A 128 1.25 -22.22 11.44
N PRO A 129 0.40 -21.83 10.50
CA PRO A 129 0.70 -21.95 9.08
C PRO A 129 1.98 -21.19 8.70
N ALA A 130 2.86 -21.85 7.96
CA ALA A 130 4.10 -21.24 7.45
C ALA A 130 3.85 -20.04 6.51
N GLN A 131 2.68 -20.01 5.90
CA GLN A 131 2.22 -18.91 5.07
C GLN A 131 0.83 -18.50 5.49
N THR A 132 0.63 -17.23 5.77
CA THR A 132 -0.65 -16.67 6.22
C THR A 132 -1.20 -15.71 5.16
N TRP A 133 -2.51 -15.84 4.90
CA TRP A 133 -3.29 -14.94 4.07
C TRP A 133 -4.49 -14.42 4.85
N GLY A 134 -4.68 -13.13 4.83
CA GLY A 134 -5.75 -12.43 5.49
C GLY A 134 -5.65 -10.93 5.27
N SER A 135 -6.37 -10.15 6.03
CA SER A 135 -6.17 -8.71 6.07
C SER A 135 -4.81 -8.39 6.66
N PRO A 136 -4.09 -7.40 6.13
CA PRO A 136 -2.83 -6.96 6.73
C PRO A 136 -3.07 -6.30 8.09
N GLU A 137 -2.03 -6.20 8.88
CA GLU A 137 -1.97 -5.28 10.01
C GLU A 137 -1.95 -3.84 9.51
N VAL A 138 -2.73 -2.98 10.16
CA VAL A 138 -2.73 -1.52 9.92
C VAL A 138 -2.50 -0.84 11.25
N SER A 139 -1.41 -0.10 11.35
CA SER A 139 -1.04 0.65 12.55
C SER A 139 -0.76 2.12 12.22
N ASP A 140 -0.72 2.96 13.26
CA ASP A 140 -0.47 4.40 13.14
C ASP A 140 -1.41 5.07 12.10
N ASP A 141 -2.66 4.60 11.96
CA ASP A 141 -3.62 5.13 10.98
C ASP A 141 -4.25 6.41 11.53
N LEU A 142 -3.72 7.54 11.09
CA LEU A 142 -4.23 8.89 11.38
C LEU A 142 -4.84 9.48 10.11
N LYS A 143 -6.04 10.07 10.24
CA LYS A 143 -6.67 10.84 9.16
C LYS A 143 -7.20 12.16 9.68
N LEU A 144 -6.96 13.23 8.93
CA LEU A 144 -7.42 14.57 9.18
C LEU A 144 -8.17 15.10 7.95
N VAL A 145 -9.27 15.77 8.14
CA VAL A 145 -9.99 16.48 7.08
C VAL A 145 -10.40 17.86 7.59
N LEU A 146 -10.13 18.87 6.78
CA LEU A 146 -10.62 20.23 6.96
C LEU A 146 -11.55 20.57 5.78
N ASN A 147 -12.70 21.15 6.07
CA ASN A 147 -13.58 21.77 5.09
C ASN A 147 -13.99 23.16 5.57
N LEU A 148 -13.73 24.18 4.78
CA LEU A 148 -13.98 25.57 5.09
C LEU A 148 -14.76 26.21 3.95
N GLY A 149 -15.79 26.96 4.29
CA GLY A 149 -16.59 27.76 3.37
C GLY A 149 -16.83 29.15 3.91
N LEU A 150 -16.86 30.13 3.02
CA LEU A 150 -17.08 31.53 3.36
C LEU A 150 -17.88 32.20 2.24
N ALA A 151 -19.03 32.76 2.55
CA ALA A 151 -19.73 33.65 1.64
C ALA A 151 -18.95 34.97 1.51
N LEU A 152 -18.52 35.30 0.30
CA LEU A 152 -17.82 36.57 0.01
C LEU A 152 -18.83 37.69 -0.24
N ASP A 153 -19.93 37.36 -0.91
CA ASP A 153 -21.10 38.21 -1.09
C ASP A 153 -22.33 37.33 -1.41
N ASN A 154 -23.47 37.92 -1.71
CA ASN A 154 -24.71 37.18 -2.01
C ASN A 154 -24.65 36.29 -3.27
N SER A 155 -23.57 36.36 -4.04
CA SER A 155 -23.43 35.67 -5.33
C SER A 155 -22.15 34.84 -5.45
N LYS A 156 -21.26 34.87 -4.43
CA LYS A 156 -19.93 34.24 -4.48
C LYS A 156 -19.57 33.61 -3.15
N ASP A 157 -19.08 32.42 -3.24
CA ASP A 157 -18.50 31.64 -2.14
C ASP A 157 -17.03 31.36 -2.39
N PHE A 158 -16.24 31.47 -1.35
CA PHE A 158 -14.91 30.87 -1.25
C PHE A 158 -15.00 29.54 -0.54
N TYR A 159 -14.23 28.55 -0.99
CA TYR A 159 -14.08 27.30 -0.31
C TYR A 159 -12.61 26.84 -0.26
N LEU A 160 -12.28 26.09 0.78
CA LEU A 160 -11.04 25.37 0.91
C LEU A 160 -11.34 24.04 1.61
N PHE A 161 -10.83 22.95 1.05
CA PHE A 161 -10.85 21.68 1.73
C PHE A 161 -9.54 20.94 1.53
N GLY A 162 -9.21 20.06 2.45
CA GLY A 162 -8.03 19.25 2.37
C GLY A 162 -8.10 18.06 3.31
N ASN A 163 -7.27 17.09 3.01
CA ASN A 163 -7.07 15.89 3.82
C ASN A 163 -5.59 15.64 4.07
N TYR A 164 -5.32 14.96 5.14
CA TYR A 164 -4.04 14.31 5.45
C TYR A 164 -4.34 12.92 6.01
N ALA A 165 -3.62 11.92 5.53
CA ALA A 165 -3.69 10.57 6.06
C ALA A 165 -2.30 9.96 6.09
N GLU A 166 -1.98 9.24 7.15
CA GLU A 166 -0.80 8.40 7.25
C GLU A 166 -1.15 7.09 7.92
N ARG A 167 -0.49 6.02 7.49
CA ARG A 167 -0.64 4.69 8.10
C ARG A 167 0.51 3.78 7.75
N LYS A 168 0.75 2.80 8.60
CA LYS A 168 1.64 1.67 8.33
C LYS A 168 0.81 0.44 8.00
N VAL A 169 1.24 -0.30 7.00
CA VAL A 169 0.58 -1.55 6.58
C VAL A 169 1.62 -2.65 6.52
N LEU A 170 1.38 -3.77 7.18
CA LEU A 170 2.25 -4.94 7.14
C LEU A 170 1.43 -6.18 6.79
N GLY A 171 1.74 -6.81 5.67
CA GLY A 171 1.06 -7.99 5.16
C GLY A 171 1.98 -9.21 5.05
N GLY A 172 1.36 -10.38 4.95
CA GLY A 172 2.03 -11.64 4.69
C GLY A 172 2.50 -11.77 3.24
N PHE A 173 3.38 -12.74 3.02
CA PHE A 173 3.93 -13.04 1.71
C PHE A 173 4.02 -14.56 1.49
N PHE A 174 4.64 -15.01 0.39
CA PHE A 174 4.79 -16.43 0.07
C PHE A 174 5.86 -17.10 0.90
N PHE A 175 5.58 -18.30 1.42
CA PHE A 175 6.55 -19.15 2.09
C PHE A 175 7.70 -19.54 1.14
N ARG A 176 8.91 -19.42 1.64
CA ARG A 176 10.15 -19.82 0.98
C ARG A 176 10.61 -21.14 1.54
N ASN A 177 10.21 -22.22 0.87
CA ASN A 177 10.50 -23.58 1.29
C ASN A 177 12.02 -23.85 1.30
N PRO A 178 12.59 -24.41 2.39
CA PRO A 178 14.02 -24.53 2.62
C PRO A 178 14.72 -25.59 1.75
N THR A 179 13.99 -26.25 0.85
CA THR A 179 14.56 -27.27 -0.04
C THR A 179 14.54 -26.89 -1.50
N ASN A 180 13.53 -26.13 -1.96
CA ASN A 180 13.29 -25.96 -3.39
C ASN A 180 13.13 -24.49 -3.83
N ARG A 181 13.14 -23.52 -2.92
CA ARG A 181 13.05 -22.11 -3.34
C ARG A 181 14.23 -21.74 -4.25
N GLY A 182 13.93 -21.40 -5.49
CA GLY A 182 14.91 -21.03 -6.51
C GLY A 182 15.75 -19.81 -6.10
N GLY A 183 17.05 -19.84 -6.43
CA GLY A 183 17.98 -18.76 -6.12
C GLY A 183 18.38 -18.62 -4.65
N VAL A 184 17.74 -19.34 -3.72
CA VAL A 184 18.02 -19.29 -2.28
C VAL A 184 18.49 -20.65 -1.77
N PHE A 185 17.68 -21.68 -1.92
CA PHE A 185 17.95 -23.02 -1.39
C PHE A 185 18.29 -24.06 -2.48
N SER A 186 17.88 -23.78 -3.72
CA SER A 186 18.11 -24.65 -4.89
C SER A 186 18.06 -23.84 -6.16
N LYS A 187 18.56 -24.38 -7.28
CA LYS A 187 18.38 -23.80 -8.62
C LYS A 187 17.81 -24.80 -9.64
N ASP A 188 17.51 -26.00 -9.20
CA ASP A 188 17.03 -27.12 -10.01
C ASP A 188 15.73 -27.73 -9.45
N GLY A 189 14.92 -26.91 -8.78
CA GLY A 189 13.62 -27.31 -8.24
C GLY A 189 13.69 -28.19 -6.99
N GLY A 190 14.84 -28.21 -6.31
CA GLY A 190 15.03 -29.01 -5.10
C GLY A 190 15.74 -30.35 -5.34
N ALA A 191 16.31 -30.59 -6.53
CA ALA A 191 17.14 -31.78 -6.75
C ALA A 191 18.48 -31.67 -6.02
N THR A 192 19.12 -30.51 -6.08
CA THR A 192 20.36 -30.23 -5.34
C THR A 192 20.25 -28.95 -4.53
N ARG A 193 21.01 -28.91 -3.42
CA ARG A 193 21.16 -27.70 -2.60
C ARG A 193 21.99 -26.67 -3.32
N LEU A 194 21.61 -25.43 -3.17
CA LEU A 194 22.42 -24.31 -3.60
C LEU A 194 23.46 -24.03 -2.51
N VAL A 195 24.71 -24.42 -2.78
CA VAL A 195 25.84 -24.27 -1.86
C VAL A 195 26.73 -23.14 -2.39
N GLY A 196 26.98 -22.13 -1.60
CA GLY A 196 27.91 -21.04 -1.88
C GLY A 196 29.34 -21.45 -1.51
N ASP A 197 30.31 -21.11 -2.37
CA ASP A 197 31.73 -21.24 -2.11
C ASP A 197 32.29 -19.85 -1.80
N VAL A 198 32.72 -19.65 -0.57
CA VAL A 198 33.18 -18.35 -0.05
C VAL A 198 34.47 -17.91 -0.75
N ALA A 199 35.43 -18.81 -0.91
CA ALA A 199 36.70 -18.47 -1.57
C ALA A 199 36.47 -18.13 -3.06
N GLN A 200 35.59 -18.86 -3.74
CA GLN A 200 35.20 -18.52 -5.11
C GLN A 200 34.54 -17.13 -5.20
N ALA A 201 33.64 -16.81 -4.27
CA ALA A 201 32.95 -15.54 -4.26
C ALA A 201 33.87 -14.35 -3.96
N THR A 202 34.88 -14.53 -3.09
CA THR A 202 35.74 -13.44 -2.60
C THR A 202 37.03 -13.27 -3.39
N THR A 203 37.60 -14.35 -3.91
CA THR A 203 38.92 -14.34 -4.57
C THR A 203 38.91 -14.84 -6.01
N GLY A 204 37.77 -15.34 -6.50
CA GLY A 204 37.67 -15.98 -7.82
C GLY A 204 38.34 -17.37 -7.89
N ALA A 205 38.65 -18.00 -6.74
CA ALA A 205 39.23 -19.32 -6.67
C ALA A 205 38.34 -20.39 -7.35
N ALA A 206 38.94 -21.52 -7.71
CA ALA A 206 38.17 -22.66 -8.22
C ALA A 206 37.23 -23.19 -7.12
N ARG A 207 36.02 -23.58 -7.52
CA ARG A 207 35.00 -24.10 -6.61
C ARG A 207 35.50 -25.37 -5.90
N THR A 208 35.39 -25.39 -4.58
CA THR A 208 35.76 -26.52 -3.72
C THR A 208 34.55 -27.12 -2.99
N CYS A 209 33.45 -26.37 -2.86
CA CYS A 209 32.26 -26.85 -2.20
C CYS A 209 31.52 -27.92 -3.03
N PRO A 210 31.04 -28.99 -2.40
CA PRO A 210 30.42 -30.12 -3.10
C PRO A 210 29.05 -29.76 -3.68
N VAL A 211 28.64 -30.51 -4.71
CA VAL A 211 27.23 -30.59 -5.12
C VAL A 211 26.54 -31.61 -4.23
N VAL A 212 25.46 -31.21 -3.56
CA VAL A 212 24.78 -32.03 -2.55
C VAL A 212 23.31 -32.20 -2.90
N PRO A 213 22.84 -33.42 -3.13
CA PRO A 213 21.41 -33.68 -3.32
C PRO A 213 20.58 -33.27 -2.11
N VAL A 214 19.34 -32.84 -2.33
CA VAL A 214 18.33 -32.69 -1.29
C VAL A 214 17.75 -34.08 -1.02
N PRO A 215 17.78 -34.60 0.22
CA PRO A 215 17.20 -35.91 0.50
C PRO A 215 15.69 -35.89 0.34
N ALA A 216 15.12 -37.00 -0.19
CA ALA A 216 13.68 -37.12 -0.42
C ALA A 216 12.86 -37.05 0.88
N THR A 217 13.46 -37.46 1.99
CA THR A 217 12.88 -37.41 3.34
C THR A 217 13.91 -36.86 4.32
N GLY A 218 13.44 -36.21 5.39
CA GLY A 218 14.32 -35.70 6.44
C GLY A 218 15.18 -34.49 6.04
N ALA A 219 14.86 -33.82 4.94
CA ALA A 219 15.58 -32.62 4.51
C ALA A 219 15.53 -31.53 5.60
N GLY A 220 16.72 -31.07 6.03
CA GLY A 220 16.86 -30.08 7.09
C GLY A 220 16.65 -30.60 8.52
N SER A 221 16.37 -31.90 8.68
CA SER A 221 16.29 -32.54 10.00
C SER A 221 17.67 -32.85 10.59
N PRO A 222 17.77 -33.23 11.89
CA PRO A 222 19.04 -33.70 12.48
C PRO A 222 19.67 -34.89 11.77
N SER A 223 18.89 -35.67 11.05
CA SER A 223 19.37 -36.82 10.26
C SER A 223 19.94 -36.42 8.88
N ASP A 224 19.86 -35.17 8.50
CA ASP A 224 20.41 -34.63 7.25
C ASP A 224 21.93 -34.42 7.37
N THR A 225 22.68 -35.54 7.34
CA THR A 225 24.12 -35.55 7.53
C THR A 225 24.87 -34.75 6.46
N ALA A 226 24.33 -34.69 5.24
CA ALA A 226 24.93 -33.93 4.15
C ALA A 226 24.84 -32.42 4.41
N LEU A 227 23.73 -31.93 4.92
CA LEU A 227 23.61 -30.53 5.36
C LEU A 227 24.54 -30.24 6.54
N ALA A 228 24.64 -31.13 7.49
CA ALA A 228 25.55 -30.98 8.62
C ALA A 228 27.03 -30.91 8.19
N ALA A 229 27.42 -31.70 7.18
CA ALA A 229 28.77 -31.68 6.61
C ALA A 229 29.09 -30.36 5.91
N ILE A 230 28.13 -29.77 5.17
CA ILE A 230 28.31 -28.46 4.54
C ILE A 230 28.52 -27.39 5.64
N LYS A 231 27.64 -27.33 6.63
CA LYS A 231 27.70 -26.37 7.74
C LYS A 231 29.01 -26.45 8.55
N ALA A 232 29.65 -27.61 8.58
CA ALA A 232 30.95 -27.78 9.24
C ALA A 232 32.13 -27.25 8.42
N ASN A 233 31.95 -26.92 7.15
CA ASN A 233 33.01 -26.41 6.28
C ASN A 233 32.92 -24.88 6.16
N PRO A 234 33.85 -24.12 6.75
CA PRO A 234 33.78 -22.65 6.77
C PRO A 234 33.88 -21.98 5.38
N ASN A 235 34.32 -22.73 4.34
CA ASN A 235 34.34 -22.24 2.97
C ASN A 235 33.01 -22.47 2.24
N CYS A 236 32.07 -23.23 2.81
CA CYS A 236 30.80 -23.53 2.18
C CYS A 236 29.64 -22.90 2.97
N PHE A 237 28.74 -22.27 2.24
CA PHE A 237 27.57 -21.58 2.82
C PHE A 237 26.28 -22.13 2.21
N VAL A 238 25.24 -22.25 3.04
CA VAL A 238 23.86 -22.57 2.63
C VAL A 238 22.87 -21.73 3.45
N PHE A 239 21.83 -21.23 2.82
CA PHE A 239 20.80 -20.44 3.54
C PHE A 239 20.03 -21.23 4.60
N ASN A 240 20.13 -22.55 4.62
CA ASN A 240 19.64 -23.37 5.73
C ASN A 240 20.37 -23.13 7.06
N GLU A 241 21.48 -22.38 7.07
CA GLU A 241 22.13 -21.93 8.31
C GLU A 241 21.36 -20.77 8.93
N LEU A 242 20.92 -19.85 8.10
CA LEU A 242 20.12 -18.68 8.51
C LEU A 242 18.64 -19.04 8.68
N PHE A 243 18.09 -19.85 7.77
CA PHE A 243 16.70 -20.24 7.74
C PHE A 243 16.53 -21.77 7.61
N PRO A 244 16.75 -22.53 8.70
CA PRO A 244 16.71 -23.99 8.65
C PRO A 244 15.32 -24.56 8.32
N GLY A 245 14.27 -23.81 8.64
CA GLY A 245 12.87 -24.18 8.36
C GLY A 245 12.23 -23.41 7.21
N GLY A 246 13.03 -22.73 6.41
CA GLY A 246 12.51 -21.76 5.45
C GLY A 246 12.09 -20.45 6.12
N PHE A 247 11.45 -19.59 5.35
CA PHE A 247 10.97 -18.29 5.86
C PHE A 247 9.78 -17.79 5.05
N THR A 248 9.03 -16.88 5.63
CA THR A 248 7.99 -16.13 4.94
C THR A 248 8.24 -14.66 5.15
N PRO A 249 8.53 -13.90 4.10
CA PRO A 249 8.68 -12.46 4.22
C PRO A 249 7.40 -11.80 4.71
N SER A 250 7.54 -10.68 5.39
CA SER A 250 6.48 -9.69 5.62
C SER A 250 6.77 -8.48 4.74
N PHE A 251 5.78 -8.04 3.99
CA PHE A 251 5.90 -6.90 3.08
C PHE A 251 4.91 -5.82 3.48
N GLY A 252 5.38 -4.59 3.54
CA GLY A 252 4.59 -3.47 3.97
C GLY A 252 5.04 -2.13 3.41
N GLY A 253 4.44 -1.08 3.96
CA GLY A 253 4.80 0.29 3.62
C GLY A 253 4.18 1.29 4.59
N ASP A 254 4.90 2.40 4.74
CA ASP A 254 4.37 3.62 5.34
C ASP A 254 3.77 4.45 4.21
N VAL A 255 2.46 4.66 4.26
CA VAL A 255 1.72 5.40 3.24
C VAL A 255 1.27 6.72 3.82
N MET A 256 1.59 7.81 3.13
CA MET A 256 1.13 9.15 3.43
C MET A 256 0.39 9.72 2.21
N ASP A 257 -0.74 10.36 2.47
CA ASP A 257 -1.55 11.02 1.46
C ASP A 257 -1.99 12.37 1.99
N TRP A 258 -1.82 13.43 1.22
CA TRP A 258 -2.38 14.73 1.52
C TRP A 258 -2.83 15.44 0.25
N ALA A 259 -3.90 16.20 0.37
CA ALA A 259 -4.37 17.06 -0.70
C ALA A 259 -5.03 18.32 -0.13
N VAL A 260 -4.93 19.41 -0.90
CA VAL A 260 -5.63 20.65 -0.63
C VAL A 260 -6.22 21.17 -1.92
N ALA A 261 -7.50 21.57 -1.87
CA ALA A 261 -8.17 22.26 -2.95
C ALA A 261 -8.80 23.56 -2.43
N SER A 262 -8.76 24.60 -3.24
CA SER A 262 -9.35 25.91 -2.92
C SER A 262 -9.90 26.57 -4.16
N GLY A 263 -11.02 27.25 -4.03
CA GLY A 263 -11.66 27.91 -5.17
C GLY A 263 -12.66 28.98 -4.77
N ILE A 264 -13.13 29.64 -5.82
CA ILE A 264 -14.23 30.61 -5.73
C ILE A 264 -15.28 30.18 -6.75
N ARG A 265 -16.49 30.03 -6.29
CA ARG A 265 -17.65 29.72 -7.12
C ARG A 265 -18.74 30.78 -6.97
N GLY A 266 -19.57 30.92 -7.97
CA GLY A 266 -20.64 31.89 -7.89
C GLY A 266 -21.51 31.95 -9.15
N THR A 267 -22.42 32.94 -9.12
CA THR A 267 -23.32 33.23 -10.26
C THR A 267 -23.19 34.69 -10.63
N ARG A 268 -22.89 34.96 -11.91
CA ARG A 268 -22.85 36.32 -12.47
C ARG A 268 -24.28 36.83 -12.73
N ASP A 269 -24.45 38.14 -12.81
CA ASP A 269 -25.73 38.79 -13.18
C ASP A 269 -26.31 38.27 -14.48
N SER A 270 -25.47 37.80 -15.39
CA SER A 270 -25.87 37.16 -16.66
C SER A 270 -26.49 35.77 -16.50
N GLY A 271 -26.59 35.24 -15.28
CA GLY A 271 -27.05 33.88 -14.98
C GLY A 271 -25.98 32.80 -15.27
N THR A 272 -24.74 33.18 -15.57
CA THR A 272 -23.64 32.23 -15.75
C THR A 272 -23.08 31.82 -14.40
N MET A 273 -23.15 30.54 -14.07
CA MET A 273 -22.48 29.94 -12.92
C MET A 273 -21.02 29.67 -13.28
N TYR A 274 -20.12 29.82 -12.30
CA TYR A 274 -18.70 29.54 -12.46
C TYR A 274 -18.11 28.93 -11.20
N ASP A 275 -17.06 28.12 -11.37
CA ASP A 275 -16.15 27.63 -10.34
C ASP A 275 -14.72 27.74 -10.88
N VAL A 276 -13.86 28.42 -10.14
CA VAL A 276 -12.44 28.53 -10.47
C VAL A 276 -11.64 28.04 -9.28
N SER A 277 -10.83 27.01 -9.49
CA SER A 277 -10.14 26.32 -8.41
C SER A 277 -8.72 25.92 -8.77
N VAL A 278 -7.95 25.68 -7.71
CA VAL A 278 -6.64 25.07 -7.73
C VAL A 278 -6.60 23.92 -6.74
N SER A 279 -5.89 22.87 -7.07
CA SER A 279 -5.60 21.80 -6.12
C SER A 279 -4.17 21.30 -6.25
N ILE A 280 -3.65 20.79 -5.16
CA ILE A 280 -2.37 20.09 -5.08
C ILE A 280 -2.52 18.92 -4.11
N GLY A 281 -1.94 17.79 -4.47
CA GLY A 281 -1.92 16.61 -3.61
C GLY A 281 -0.73 15.73 -3.88
N GLU A 282 -0.27 15.04 -2.84
CA GLU A 282 0.84 14.10 -2.92
C GLU A 282 0.50 12.81 -2.18
N ASN A 283 0.84 11.69 -2.81
CA ASN A 283 0.84 10.38 -2.18
C ASN A 283 2.27 9.86 -2.15
N THR A 284 2.72 9.42 -0.97
CA THR A 284 4.02 8.80 -0.76
C THR A 284 3.84 7.42 -0.18
N ALA A 285 4.49 6.40 -0.77
CA ALA A 285 4.54 5.04 -0.25
C ALA A 285 6.00 4.62 -0.07
N ASN A 286 6.42 4.46 1.18
CA ASN A 286 7.75 3.98 1.55
C ASN A 286 7.65 2.48 1.84
N TYR A 287 8.29 1.66 1.01
CA TYR A 287 8.20 0.20 1.14
C TYR A 287 9.24 -0.35 2.09
N TYR A 288 8.87 -1.40 2.82
CA TYR A 288 9.79 -2.23 3.59
C TYR A 288 9.41 -3.71 3.46
N ILE A 289 10.41 -4.55 3.57
CA ILE A 289 10.25 -6.00 3.58
C ILE A 289 11.17 -6.59 4.64
N GLU A 290 10.64 -7.50 5.43
CA GLU A 290 11.33 -8.14 6.53
C GLU A 290 11.33 -9.66 6.36
N ASN A 291 12.19 -10.34 7.14
CA ASN A 291 12.32 -11.79 7.10
C ASN A 291 12.55 -12.32 5.68
N THR A 292 13.49 -11.70 4.98
CA THR A 292 13.88 -12.05 3.60
C THR A 292 15.39 -11.93 3.42
N VAL A 293 15.88 -12.17 2.21
CA VAL A 293 17.30 -12.06 1.87
C VAL A 293 17.48 -11.51 0.46
N ASN A 294 18.58 -10.79 0.23
CA ASN A 294 19.20 -10.72 -1.08
C ASN A 294 20.20 -11.88 -1.19
N ALA A 295 19.79 -12.97 -1.81
CA ALA A 295 20.57 -14.19 -1.80
C ALA A 295 21.95 -14.03 -2.48
N SER A 296 22.08 -13.09 -3.43
CA SER A 296 23.34 -12.83 -4.11
C SER A 296 24.45 -12.29 -3.18
N LEU A 297 24.10 -11.73 -2.03
CA LEU A 297 25.04 -11.27 -0.99
C LEU A 297 25.56 -12.42 -0.12
N GLY A 298 24.95 -13.61 -0.20
CA GLY A 298 25.36 -14.77 0.59
C GLY A 298 25.17 -14.57 2.10
N PRO A 299 26.16 -15.01 2.92
CA PRO A 299 26.02 -14.95 4.39
C PRO A 299 25.97 -13.54 4.98
N ASN A 300 26.35 -12.51 4.21
CA ASN A 300 26.35 -11.12 4.67
C ASN A 300 25.05 -10.37 4.37
N THR A 301 24.05 -11.05 3.79
CA THR A 301 22.77 -10.43 3.48
C THR A 301 22.06 -9.93 4.73
N PRO A 302 21.53 -8.70 4.73
CA PRO A 302 20.51 -8.29 5.70
C PRO A 302 19.26 -9.18 5.57
N THR A 303 18.40 -9.17 6.58
CA THR A 303 17.09 -9.86 6.56
C THR A 303 15.90 -8.90 6.53
N ALA A 304 16.17 -7.59 6.53
CA ALA A 304 15.19 -6.54 6.38
C ALA A 304 15.71 -5.49 5.40
N PHE A 305 14.83 -4.96 4.57
CA PHE A 305 15.18 -4.00 3.53
C PHE A 305 14.12 -2.91 3.41
N THR A 306 14.56 -1.72 2.97
CA THR A 306 13.71 -0.63 2.47
C THR A 306 14.00 -0.48 0.98
N PRO A 307 13.30 -1.22 0.11
CA PRO A 307 13.65 -1.31 -1.32
C PRO A 307 13.45 0.00 -2.09
N GLY A 308 12.63 0.90 -1.57
CA GLY A 308 12.43 2.21 -2.17
C GLY A 308 11.08 2.82 -1.86
N SER A 309 10.82 3.97 -2.50
CA SER A 309 9.60 4.72 -2.33
C SER A 309 9.00 5.14 -3.66
N TYR A 310 7.68 5.25 -3.69
CA TYR A 310 6.94 5.90 -4.78
C TYR A 310 6.36 7.21 -4.26
N VAL A 311 6.50 8.26 -5.06
CA VAL A 311 5.91 9.56 -4.79
C VAL A 311 5.14 9.99 -6.02
N GLN A 312 3.85 10.29 -5.83
CA GLN A 312 2.99 10.85 -6.87
C GLN A 312 2.52 12.24 -6.42
N LEU A 313 2.84 13.25 -7.19
CA LEU A 313 2.41 14.63 -7.00
C LEU A 313 1.47 15.01 -8.14
N GLU A 314 0.34 15.62 -7.80
CA GLU A 314 -0.62 16.15 -8.76
C GLU A 314 -0.94 17.61 -8.45
N LYS A 315 -1.03 18.45 -9.48
CA LYS A 315 -1.44 19.85 -9.41
C LYS A 315 -2.48 20.11 -10.48
N ASN A 316 -3.57 20.74 -10.09
CA ASN A 316 -4.65 21.08 -11.00
C ASN A 316 -5.02 22.56 -10.91
N PHE A 317 -5.41 23.11 -12.06
CA PHE A 317 -6.17 24.34 -12.17
C PHE A 317 -7.42 24.05 -12.99
N ASN A 318 -8.59 24.40 -12.46
CA ASN A 318 -9.87 24.25 -13.13
C ASN A 318 -10.60 25.59 -13.23
N ALA A 319 -11.29 25.79 -14.34
CA ALA A 319 -12.21 26.90 -14.53
C ALA A 319 -13.46 26.38 -15.27
N ASP A 320 -14.53 26.18 -14.51
CA ASP A 320 -15.78 25.57 -14.98
C ASP A 320 -16.87 26.62 -15.03
N PHE A 321 -17.66 26.54 -16.08
CA PHE A 321 -18.77 27.45 -16.32
C PHE A 321 -20.00 26.67 -16.76
N SER A 322 -21.19 27.15 -16.36
CA SER A 322 -22.44 26.63 -16.87
C SER A 322 -23.49 27.74 -16.98
N LYS A 323 -24.41 27.57 -17.93
CA LYS A 323 -25.52 28.51 -18.14
C LYS A 323 -26.73 27.80 -18.70
N LEU A 324 -27.89 28.23 -18.23
CA LEU A 324 -29.19 27.84 -18.79
C LEU A 324 -29.60 28.85 -19.83
N PHE A 325 -30.02 28.34 -21.01
CA PHE A 325 -30.55 29.13 -22.11
C PHE A 325 -32.00 28.73 -22.36
N PRO A 326 -32.97 29.64 -22.21
CA PRO A 326 -34.35 29.36 -22.57
C PRO A 326 -34.47 29.13 -24.08
N VAL A 327 -35.02 27.99 -24.48
CA VAL A 327 -35.23 27.59 -25.88
C VAL A 327 -36.69 27.16 -26.04
N GLU A 328 -37.47 27.97 -26.72
CA GLU A 328 -38.94 27.73 -26.86
C GLU A 328 -39.32 26.37 -27.48
N ALA A 329 -38.39 25.75 -28.21
CA ALA A 329 -38.61 24.43 -28.85
C ALA A 329 -38.50 23.26 -27.85
N TYR A 330 -38.03 23.46 -26.64
CA TYR A 330 -37.80 22.42 -25.64
C TYR A 330 -38.74 22.57 -24.43
N ALA A 331 -38.98 21.46 -23.74
CA ALA A 331 -39.78 21.45 -22.51
C ALA A 331 -39.03 22.01 -21.28
N SER A 332 -37.73 22.19 -21.40
CA SER A 332 -36.86 22.75 -20.37
C SER A 332 -35.76 23.60 -21.02
N ASP A 333 -35.11 24.47 -20.24
CA ASP A 333 -33.98 25.25 -20.70
C ASP A 333 -32.82 24.33 -21.15
N LEU A 334 -32.09 24.78 -22.15
CA LEU A 334 -30.86 24.12 -22.61
C LEU A 334 -29.75 24.45 -21.62
N SER A 335 -29.24 23.44 -20.93
CA SER A 335 -28.02 23.57 -20.10
C SER A 335 -26.75 23.43 -20.94
N VAL A 336 -25.91 24.43 -20.91
CA VAL A 336 -24.60 24.40 -21.57
C VAL A 336 -23.51 24.54 -20.50
N ALA A 337 -22.58 23.59 -20.47
CA ALA A 337 -21.40 23.60 -19.61
C ALA A 337 -20.13 23.62 -20.48
N TRP A 338 -19.15 24.38 -20.05
CA TRP A 338 -17.82 24.46 -20.66
C TRP A 338 -16.78 24.77 -19.59
N GLY A 339 -15.53 24.41 -19.84
CA GLY A 339 -14.47 24.61 -18.86
C GLY A 339 -13.08 24.54 -19.48
N PHE A 340 -12.12 24.78 -18.62
CA PHE A 340 -10.70 24.61 -18.88
C PHE A 340 -10.07 23.91 -17.69
N GLU A 341 -9.27 22.89 -17.98
CA GLU A 341 -8.48 22.14 -17.00
C GLU A 341 -7.00 22.18 -17.42
N PHE A 342 -6.14 22.44 -16.46
CA PHE A 342 -4.69 22.21 -16.57
C PHE A 342 -4.29 21.27 -15.46
N ARG A 343 -3.69 20.13 -15.81
CA ARG A 343 -3.23 19.09 -14.87
C ARG A 343 -1.78 18.76 -15.12
N GLU A 344 -1.01 18.70 -14.05
CA GLU A 344 0.37 18.25 -14.03
C GLU A 344 0.49 17.09 -13.06
N GLU A 345 0.98 15.98 -13.55
CA GLU A 345 1.26 14.79 -12.76
C GLU A 345 2.76 14.48 -12.80
N GLN A 346 3.32 14.18 -11.64
CA GLN A 346 4.69 13.74 -11.49
C GLN A 346 4.73 12.45 -10.68
N PHE A 347 5.34 11.41 -11.26
CA PHE A 347 5.60 10.15 -10.57
C PHE A 347 7.11 9.97 -10.40
N THR A 348 7.55 9.75 -9.16
CA THR A 348 8.95 9.60 -8.80
C THR A 348 9.17 8.26 -8.12
N VAL A 349 10.18 7.52 -8.59
CA VAL A 349 10.68 6.31 -7.93
C VAL A 349 12.00 6.64 -7.26
N ILE A 350 12.07 6.41 -5.96
CA ILE A 350 13.26 6.65 -5.15
C ILE A 350 13.82 5.28 -4.75
N SER A 351 15.07 5.01 -5.13
CA SER A 351 15.75 3.77 -4.72
C SER A 351 16.02 3.77 -3.21
N GLY A 352 15.82 2.62 -2.59
CA GLY A 352 16.09 2.39 -1.18
C GLY A 352 17.54 2.00 -0.90
N ASN A 353 17.72 1.21 0.15
CA ASN A 353 19.04 0.75 0.57
C ASN A 353 19.68 -0.17 -0.48
N GLU A 354 21.00 -0.01 -0.68
CA GLU A 354 21.75 -0.65 -1.77
C GLU A 354 21.67 -2.17 -1.71
N GLU A 355 21.72 -2.74 -0.53
CA GLU A 355 21.65 -4.19 -0.31
C GLU A 355 20.32 -4.81 -0.81
N SER A 356 19.29 -4.01 -1.01
CA SER A 356 18.00 -4.49 -1.54
C SER A 356 18.02 -4.79 -3.04
N TRP A 357 18.96 -4.19 -3.79
CA TRP A 357 19.00 -4.26 -5.25
C TRP A 357 20.38 -4.57 -5.84
N GLU A 358 21.46 -4.47 -5.08
CA GLU A 358 22.80 -4.78 -5.58
C GLU A 358 22.96 -6.26 -5.95
N ILE A 359 23.83 -6.52 -6.91
CA ILE A 359 24.22 -7.88 -7.33
C ILE A 359 25.46 -8.26 -6.55
N GLY A 360 25.32 -9.16 -5.59
CA GLY A 360 26.39 -9.60 -4.72
C GLY A 360 27.28 -10.69 -5.36
N PRO A 361 28.38 -11.04 -4.66
CA PRO A 361 29.43 -11.92 -5.20
C PRO A 361 28.99 -13.38 -5.45
N TYR A 362 27.87 -13.80 -4.86
CA TYR A 362 27.34 -15.16 -5.03
C TYR A 362 26.38 -15.29 -6.22
N PHE A 363 26.05 -14.21 -6.93
CA PHE A 363 25.16 -14.25 -8.09
C PHE A 363 25.62 -15.27 -9.14
N ASN A 364 26.92 -15.26 -9.50
CA ASN A 364 27.49 -16.19 -10.49
C ASN A 364 27.48 -17.66 -10.03
N GLN A 365 27.19 -17.92 -8.75
CA GLN A 365 27.04 -19.28 -8.21
C GLN A 365 25.57 -19.73 -8.23
N GLY A 366 24.64 -18.87 -8.69
CA GLY A 366 23.23 -19.13 -8.86
C GLY A 366 22.33 -18.63 -7.73
N PHE A 367 22.86 -17.78 -6.84
CA PHE A 367 22.06 -17.09 -5.82
C PHE A 367 21.46 -15.80 -6.41
N GLY A 368 20.12 -15.57 -6.21
CA GLY A 368 19.43 -14.36 -6.71
C GLY A 368 17.96 -14.54 -7.05
#